data_7e50116ae87df6d28cd52b1390ec81be
#
_entry.id   7e50116ae87df6d28cd52b1390ec81be
#
_cell.length_a   1.000
_cell.length_b   1.000
_cell.length_c   1.000
_cell.angle_alpha   90.00
_cell.angle_beta   90.00
_cell.angle_gamma   90.00
#
_symmetry.space_group_name_H-M   'P 1'
#
loop_
_entity.id
_entity.type
_entity.pdbx_description
1 polymer ?
#
loop_
_entity_poly.entity_id
_entity_poly.type
_entity_poly.pdbx_seq_one_letter_code
_entity_poly.pdbx_strand_id
1 'polypeptide(L)'
;YKFKYYLSVYYPRPDTTNFGDVDGDGVSEDCSKFEDCRKIIKWYLDLALEYNKNAAFKNIELAGFYWFDEAIDSSENSYKLINNIADQTKERGYDLFWIPYYCAPGVSEWAEYGFATACMQPNYVFNLTTPLSNIKNAADIIKRLGMCIEIEISGDALSKDAYYRRYLEYLKGGIYYGYMKDCIHMYYQDTLAYN
;
A
#
# COMPACT_ATOMS: atom_id res chain seq x y z
N TYR A 1 10.99 4.81 -22.78
CA TYR A 1 10.02 4.72 -21.65
C TYR A 1 10.43 3.55 -20.77
N LYS A 2 10.57 3.76 -19.43
CA LYS A 2 10.83 2.69 -18.47
C LYS A 2 9.54 2.36 -17.73
N PHE A 3 9.33 1.10 -17.45
CA PHE A 3 8.23 0.66 -16.59
C PHE A 3 8.58 0.97 -15.13
N LYS A 4 7.66 1.63 -14.41
CA LYS A 4 7.86 2.01 -13.00
C LYS A 4 7.42 0.88 -12.09
N TYR A 5 8.19 0.65 -11.01
CA TYR A 5 7.80 -0.31 -9.97
C TYR A 5 8.02 0.28 -8.58
N TYR A 6 7.38 -0.29 -7.60
CA TYR A 6 7.46 0.07 -6.19
C TYR A 6 7.88 -1.15 -5.38
N LEU A 7 8.65 -0.92 -4.31
CA LEU A 7 9.05 -1.97 -3.38
C LEU A 7 8.23 -1.87 -2.10
N SER A 8 7.77 -3.02 -1.61
CA SER A 8 7.02 -3.09 -0.36
C SER A 8 7.94 -2.84 0.84
N VAL A 9 7.45 -2.08 1.81
CA VAL A 9 8.05 -1.92 3.13
C VAL A 9 7.19 -2.65 4.14
N TYR A 10 7.78 -3.58 4.86
CA TYR A 10 7.09 -4.33 5.90
C TYR A 10 7.10 -3.57 7.22
N TYR A 11 6.02 -3.74 7.98
CA TYR A 11 5.93 -3.29 9.35
C TYR A 11 6.87 -4.14 10.24
N PRO A 12 7.89 -3.56 10.91
CA PRO A 12 8.69 -4.29 11.88
C PRO A 12 7.85 -4.54 13.12
N ARG A 13 7.33 -5.75 13.23
CA ARG A 13 6.33 -6.11 14.24
C ARG A 13 6.92 -6.10 15.63
N PRO A 14 6.23 -5.50 16.63
CA PRO A 14 6.74 -5.37 18.00
C PRO A 14 7.02 -6.69 18.73
N ASP A 15 6.47 -7.80 18.26
CA ASP A 15 6.75 -9.15 18.80
C ASP A 15 8.07 -9.74 18.32
N THR A 16 8.73 -9.12 17.36
CA THR A 16 10.07 -9.50 16.87
C THR A 16 11.14 -8.82 17.71
N THR A 17 11.54 -9.43 18.82
CA THR A 17 12.52 -8.86 19.76
C THR A 17 13.98 -9.23 19.47
N ASN A 18 14.23 -9.95 18.37
CA ASN A 18 15.57 -10.35 17.91
C ASN A 18 15.57 -10.37 16.38
N PHE A 19 15.64 -9.19 15.76
CA PHE A 19 15.60 -9.03 14.31
C PHE A 19 16.94 -9.39 13.64
N GLY A 20 18.05 -9.06 14.28
CA GLY A 20 19.41 -9.17 13.79
C GLY A 20 20.15 -7.86 13.97
N ASP A 21 21.48 -7.89 13.92
CA ASP A 21 22.34 -6.70 13.99
C ASP A 21 22.40 -6.06 12.60
N VAL A 22 21.66 -4.98 12.39
CA VAL A 22 21.57 -4.30 11.07
C VAL A 22 22.56 -3.16 10.90
N ASP A 23 23.16 -2.68 11.98
CA ASP A 23 24.14 -1.57 11.94
C ASP A 23 25.58 -1.99 12.30
N GLY A 24 25.78 -3.26 12.68
CA GLY A 24 27.11 -3.85 12.93
C GLY A 24 27.69 -3.49 14.31
N ASP A 25 26.87 -3.08 15.27
CA ASP A 25 27.32 -2.74 16.61
C ASP A 25 27.44 -3.94 17.57
N GLY A 26 27.07 -5.14 17.09
CA GLY A 26 27.10 -6.41 17.85
C GLY A 26 25.86 -6.66 18.69
N VAL A 27 24.82 -5.80 18.59
CA VAL A 27 23.55 -5.94 19.29
C VAL A 27 22.42 -6.15 18.28
N SER A 28 21.56 -7.11 18.55
CA SER A 28 20.38 -7.34 17.69
C SER A 28 19.30 -6.33 17.99
N GLU A 29 18.67 -5.78 16.94
CA GLU A 29 17.55 -4.88 17.04
C GLU A 29 16.30 -5.56 17.59
N ASP A 30 15.57 -4.84 18.43
CA ASP A 30 14.32 -5.21 19.09
C ASP A 30 13.19 -4.33 18.57
N CYS A 31 12.30 -4.91 17.72
CA CYS A 31 11.19 -4.17 17.08
C CYS A 31 10.14 -3.64 18.08
N SER A 32 10.20 -3.99 19.37
CA SER A 32 9.39 -3.35 20.40
C SER A 32 9.84 -1.90 20.70
N LYS A 33 11.05 -1.53 20.22
CA LYS A 33 11.65 -0.22 20.44
C LYS A 33 11.63 0.60 19.14
N PHE A 34 11.13 1.83 19.22
CA PHE A 34 11.03 2.72 18.06
C PHE A 34 12.37 2.97 17.38
N GLU A 35 13.45 3.21 18.14
CA GLU A 35 14.76 3.50 17.58
C GLU A 35 15.34 2.31 16.79
N ASP A 36 15.09 1.08 17.28
CA ASP A 36 15.53 -0.13 16.59
C ASP A 36 14.69 -0.36 15.30
N CYS A 37 13.37 -0.12 15.34
CA CYS A 37 12.54 -0.11 14.13
C CYS A 37 13.08 0.88 13.09
N ARG A 38 13.47 2.08 13.52
CA ARG A 38 14.03 3.12 12.65
C ARG A 38 15.33 2.69 11.98
N LYS A 39 16.22 2.01 12.71
CA LYS A 39 17.45 1.43 12.17
C LYS A 39 17.16 0.34 11.13
N ILE A 40 16.22 -0.56 11.44
CA ILE A 40 15.80 -1.64 10.53
C ILE A 40 15.25 -1.06 9.22
N ILE A 41 14.38 -0.06 9.28
CA ILE A 41 13.82 0.60 8.10
C ILE A 41 14.94 1.27 7.28
N LYS A 42 15.85 2.00 7.96
CA LYS A 42 16.99 2.61 7.27
C LYS A 42 17.82 1.57 6.53
N TRP A 43 18.19 0.50 7.21
CA TRP A 43 18.94 -0.62 6.64
C TRP A 43 18.22 -1.22 5.42
N TYR A 44 16.92 -1.49 5.55
CA TYR A 44 16.13 -2.05 4.46
C TYR A 44 16.08 -1.14 3.23
N LEU A 45 15.82 0.15 3.42
CA LEU A 45 15.75 1.12 2.33
C LEU A 45 17.11 1.27 1.64
N ASP A 46 18.19 1.36 2.40
CA ASP A 46 19.55 1.49 1.86
C ASP A 46 19.93 0.23 1.06
N LEU A 47 19.65 -0.96 1.59
CA LEU A 47 19.88 -2.24 0.93
C LEU A 47 19.07 -2.36 -0.38
N ALA A 48 17.78 -2.01 -0.34
CA ALA A 48 16.90 -2.04 -1.51
C ALA A 48 17.41 -1.11 -2.63
N LEU A 49 17.87 0.08 -2.27
CA LEU A 49 18.43 1.04 -3.22
C LEU A 49 19.77 0.59 -3.78
N GLU A 50 20.61 -0.02 -2.97
CA GLU A 50 21.88 -0.60 -3.43
C GLU A 50 21.64 -1.74 -4.43
N TYR A 51 20.73 -2.68 -4.14
CA TYR A 51 20.36 -3.74 -5.07
C TYR A 51 19.77 -3.20 -6.37
N ASN A 52 18.86 -2.21 -6.29
CA ASN A 52 18.30 -1.57 -7.47
C ASN A 52 19.38 -0.91 -8.34
N LYS A 53 20.33 -0.20 -7.72
CA LYS A 53 21.46 0.42 -8.41
C LYS A 53 22.36 -0.62 -9.08
N ASN A 54 22.73 -1.68 -8.37
CA ASN A 54 23.62 -2.73 -8.86
C ASN A 54 22.97 -3.57 -9.97
N ALA A 55 21.65 -3.77 -9.94
CA ALA A 55 20.91 -4.46 -10.98
C ALA A 55 20.94 -3.74 -12.33
N ALA A 56 21.17 -2.42 -12.34
CA ALA A 56 21.30 -1.58 -13.52
C ALA A 56 20.21 -1.83 -14.58
N PHE A 57 18.97 -1.94 -14.17
CA PHE A 57 17.84 -2.26 -15.04
C PHE A 57 17.70 -1.27 -16.19
N LYS A 58 17.54 -1.80 -17.41
CA LYS A 58 17.39 -0.98 -18.62
C LYS A 58 15.96 -0.52 -18.87
N ASN A 59 14.98 -1.39 -18.57
CA ASN A 59 13.59 -1.20 -18.97
C ASN A 59 12.65 -0.90 -17.81
N ILE A 60 13.11 -1.03 -16.57
CA ILE A 60 12.34 -0.71 -15.36
C ILE A 60 13.10 0.27 -14.49
N GLU A 61 12.39 1.03 -13.66
CA GLU A 61 12.97 1.95 -12.69
C GLU A 61 12.15 1.94 -11.39
N LEU A 62 12.86 2.03 -10.26
CA LEU A 62 12.22 2.18 -8.96
C LEU A 62 11.58 3.57 -8.88
N ALA A 63 10.27 3.63 -8.62
CA ALA A 63 9.51 4.86 -8.52
C ALA A 63 9.24 5.27 -7.06
N GLY A 64 9.22 4.31 -6.14
CA GLY A 64 8.95 4.58 -4.74
C GLY A 64 8.77 3.32 -3.92
N PHE A 65 8.15 3.48 -2.76
CA PHE A 65 7.91 2.42 -1.81
C PHE A 65 6.42 2.30 -1.48
N TYR A 66 6.00 1.10 -1.12
CA TYR A 66 4.64 0.76 -0.75
C TYR A 66 4.60 0.26 0.70
N TRP A 67 3.83 0.93 1.56
CA TRP A 67 3.56 0.44 2.90
C TRP A 67 2.61 -0.74 2.84
N PHE A 68 3.08 -1.91 3.26
CA PHE A 68 2.40 -3.18 2.99
C PHE A 68 1.19 -3.46 3.90
N ASP A 69 1.21 -2.97 5.17
CA ASP A 69 0.07 -3.16 6.07
C ASP A 69 -1.13 -2.29 5.65
N GLU A 70 -2.26 -2.93 5.48
CA GLU A 70 -3.48 -2.29 4.96
C GLU A 70 -4.27 -1.50 6.03
N ALA A 71 -3.83 -1.54 7.29
CA ALA A 71 -4.41 -0.80 8.40
C ALA A 71 -3.31 -0.18 9.26
N ILE A 72 -3.61 0.96 9.86
CA ILE A 72 -2.70 1.64 10.79
C ILE A 72 -3.40 1.73 12.12
N ASP A 73 -2.85 1.08 13.15
CA ASP A 73 -3.38 1.24 14.49
C ASP A 73 -3.13 2.67 15.01
N SER A 74 -3.98 3.11 15.94
CA SER A 74 -3.93 4.46 16.50
C SER A 74 -2.86 4.65 17.58
N SER A 75 -1.91 3.70 17.70
CA SER A 75 -0.83 3.85 18.68
C SER A 75 0.14 4.95 18.26
N GLU A 76 0.65 5.69 19.24
CA GLU A 76 1.65 6.73 19.00
C GLU A 76 2.90 6.17 18.31
N ASN A 77 3.26 4.93 18.61
CA ASN A 77 4.42 4.27 18.00
C ASN A 77 4.21 3.98 16.52
N SER A 78 3.02 3.51 16.11
CA SER A 78 2.69 3.28 14.70
C SER A 78 2.71 4.58 13.91
N TYR A 79 2.09 5.64 14.44
CA TYR A 79 2.12 6.96 13.83
C TYR A 79 3.57 7.46 13.65
N LYS A 80 4.39 7.43 14.71
CA LYS A 80 5.79 7.87 14.65
C LYS A 80 6.61 7.06 13.64
N LEU A 81 6.38 5.75 13.59
CA LEU A 81 7.13 4.87 12.69
C LEU A 81 6.80 5.19 11.23
N ILE A 82 5.52 5.31 10.88
CA ILE A 82 5.12 5.58 9.49
C ILE A 82 5.60 6.95 9.03
N ASN A 83 5.47 7.98 9.88
CA ASN A 83 6.05 9.30 9.57
C ASN A 83 7.56 9.21 9.33
N ASN A 84 8.27 8.46 10.16
CA ASN A 84 9.72 8.28 9.99
C ASN A 84 10.04 7.54 8.66
N ILE A 85 9.24 6.56 8.26
CA ILE A 85 9.41 5.87 6.98
C ILE A 85 9.16 6.83 5.82
N ALA A 86 8.09 7.62 5.89
CA ALA A 86 7.77 8.62 4.88
C ALA A 86 8.88 9.66 4.73
N ASP A 87 9.44 10.14 5.84
CA ASP A 87 10.58 11.06 5.83
C ASP A 87 11.82 10.40 5.23
N GLN A 88 12.16 9.19 5.64
CA GLN A 88 13.32 8.46 5.12
C GLN A 88 13.22 8.16 3.62
N THR A 89 12.04 7.82 3.10
CA THR A 89 11.82 7.61 1.67
C THR A 89 11.94 8.91 0.90
N LYS A 90 11.36 9.99 1.41
CA LYS A 90 11.41 11.34 0.83
C LYS A 90 12.83 11.91 0.79
N GLU A 91 13.61 11.74 1.86
CA GLU A 91 15.03 12.14 1.89
C GLU A 91 15.87 11.46 0.80
N ARG A 92 15.47 10.27 0.37
CA ARG A 92 16.09 9.50 -0.71
C ARG A 92 15.51 9.81 -2.10
N GLY A 93 14.55 10.74 -2.17
CA GLY A 93 13.88 11.17 -3.42
C GLY A 93 12.79 10.23 -3.92
N TYR A 94 12.18 9.44 -3.03
CA TYR A 94 11.13 8.49 -3.36
C TYR A 94 9.85 8.78 -2.61
N ASP A 95 8.72 8.44 -3.25
CA ASP A 95 7.41 8.50 -2.64
C ASP A 95 7.11 7.22 -1.83
N LEU A 96 6.32 7.38 -0.75
CA LEU A 96 5.70 6.29 -0.03
C LEU A 96 4.20 6.32 -0.32
N PHE A 97 3.60 5.19 -0.71
CA PHE A 97 2.16 5.09 -0.89
C PHE A 97 1.54 3.95 -0.09
N TRP A 98 0.19 4.00 0.05
CA TRP A 98 -0.57 3.09 0.89
C TRP A 98 -1.84 2.60 0.18
N ILE A 99 -2.22 1.33 0.42
CA ILE A 99 -3.44 0.73 -0.12
C ILE A 99 -4.26 0.16 1.06
N PRO A 100 -5.01 1.03 1.78
CA PRO A 100 -5.85 0.58 2.90
C PRO A 100 -7.08 -0.19 2.43
N TYR A 101 -7.52 -1.18 3.23
CA TYR A 101 -8.81 -1.81 2.99
C TYR A 101 -9.98 -0.87 3.33
N TYR A 102 -11.18 -1.22 2.87
CA TYR A 102 -12.41 -0.43 3.08
C TYR A 102 -12.64 -0.11 4.56
N CYS A 103 -12.66 1.18 4.90
CA CYS A 103 -12.79 1.68 6.26
C CYS A 103 -11.68 1.21 7.22
N ALA A 104 -10.47 0.97 6.73
CA ALA A 104 -9.32 0.61 7.56
C ALA A 104 -9.06 1.65 8.66
N PRO A 105 -8.62 1.25 9.85
CA PRO A 105 -8.06 2.18 10.83
C PRO A 105 -6.96 3.05 10.22
N GLY A 106 -6.96 4.34 10.57
CA GLY A 106 -5.97 5.31 10.09
C GLY A 106 -6.28 5.92 8.71
N VAL A 107 -7.34 5.48 8.02
CA VAL A 107 -7.64 5.96 6.66
C VAL A 107 -7.96 7.45 6.59
N SER A 108 -8.52 8.03 7.65
CA SER A 108 -8.86 9.47 7.69
C SER A 108 -7.63 10.35 7.72
N GLU A 109 -6.56 9.85 8.34
CA GLU A 109 -5.31 10.57 8.62
C GLU A 109 -4.19 10.23 7.63
N TRP A 110 -4.50 9.54 6.52
CA TRP A 110 -3.50 9.03 5.58
C TRP A 110 -2.47 10.07 5.14
N ALA A 111 -2.89 11.31 4.89
CA ALA A 111 -1.99 12.38 4.50
C ALA A 111 -1.09 12.88 5.65
N GLU A 112 -1.60 12.81 6.89
CA GLU A 112 -0.85 13.19 8.09
C GLU A 112 0.27 12.18 8.40
N TYR A 113 0.12 10.93 7.95
CA TYR A 113 1.18 9.92 8.03
C TYR A 113 2.32 10.15 7.03
N GLY A 114 2.20 11.12 6.12
CA GLY A 114 3.24 11.47 5.15
C GLY A 114 3.21 10.64 3.87
N PHE A 115 2.16 9.85 3.62
CA PHE A 115 2.00 9.16 2.34
C PHE A 115 1.82 10.17 1.21
N ALA A 116 2.50 9.95 0.10
CA ALA A 116 2.35 10.77 -1.12
C ALA A 116 1.01 10.50 -1.81
N THR A 117 0.49 9.28 -1.69
CA THR A 117 -0.84 8.89 -2.16
C THR A 117 -1.37 7.71 -1.36
N ALA A 118 -2.70 7.57 -1.32
CA ALA A 118 -3.37 6.39 -0.79
C ALA A 118 -4.51 5.96 -1.72
N CYS A 119 -4.61 4.66 -1.99
CA CYS A 119 -5.64 4.07 -2.84
C CYS A 119 -6.48 3.09 -2.02
N MET A 120 -7.75 3.40 -1.80
CA MET A 120 -8.64 2.54 -1.00
C MET A 120 -9.08 1.32 -1.80
N GLN A 121 -9.03 0.16 -1.15
CA GLN A 121 -9.66 -1.08 -1.62
C GLN A 121 -11.15 -1.06 -1.24
N PRO A 122 -12.11 -1.14 -2.17
CA PRO A 122 -13.53 -1.26 -1.82
C PRO A 122 -13.92 -2.60 -1.18
N ASN A 123 -13.09 -3.63 -1.26
CA ASN A 123 -13.30 -4.98 -0.72
C ASN A 123 -14.68 -5.57 -1.11
N TYR A 124 -15.09 -5.33 -2.36
CA TYR A 124 -16.40 -5.75 -2.83
C TYR A 124 -16.39 -7.10 -3.55
N VAL A 125 -15.31 -7.41 -4.31
CA VAL A 125 -15.30 -8.54 -5.24
C VAL A 125 -15.19 -9.90 -4.58
N PHE A 126 -14.47 -10.02 -3.46
CA PHE A 126 -14.10 -11.32 -2.87
C PHE A 126 -15.21 -12.03 -2.09
N ASN A 127 -16.21 -11.31 -1.61
CA ASN A 127 -17.29 -11.86 -0.83
C ASN A 127 -18.65 -11.50 -1.45
N LEU A 128 -19.37 -12.51 -1.95
CA LEU A 128 -20.67 -12.32 -2.62
C LEU A 128 -21.76 -11.71 -1.72
N THR A 129 -21.57 -11.72 -0.41
CA THR A 129 -22.51 -11.08 0.55
C THR A 129 -22.23 -9.59 0.76
N THR A 130 -21.06 -9.10 0.34
CA THR A 130 -20.72 -7.67 0.44
C THR A 130 -21.68 -6.85 -0.43
N PRO A 131 -22.34 -5.82 0.12
CA PRO A 131 -23.33 -5.05 -0.62
C PRO A 131 -22.69 -4.16 -1.68
N LEU A 132 -23.41 -3.94 -2.79
CA LEU A 132 -22.96 -3.06 -3.89
C LEU A 132 -22.69 -1.61 -3.40
N SER A 133 -23.35 -1.19 -2.32
CA SER A 133 -23.13 0.12 -1.70
C SER A 133 -21.67 0.36 -1.26
N ASN A 134 -20.87 -0.70 -1.06
CA ASN A 134 -19.44 -0.51 -0.74
C ASN A 134 -18.71 0.27 -1.82
N ILE A 135 -18.99 0.03 -3.10
CA ILE A 135 -18.37 0.78 -4.21
C ILE A 135 -18.72 2.27 -4.13
N LYS A 136 -20.02 2.58 -3.90
CA LYS A 136 -20.45 3.97 -3.74
C LYS A 136 -19.81 4.62 -2.51
N ASN A 137 -19.85 3.93 -1.38
CA ASN A 137 -19.31 4.46 -0.13
C ASN A 137 -17.79 4.68 -0.22
N ALA A 138 -17.06 3.74 -0.84
CA ALA A 138 -15.64 3.93 -1.13
C ALA A 138 -15.41 5.16 -2.02
N ALA A 139 -16.19 5.34 -3.07
CA ALA A 139 -16.12 6.53 -3.94
C ALA A 139 -16.36 7.85 -3.16
N ASP A 140 -17.33 7.88 -2.26
CA ASP A 140 -17.62 9.04 -1.41
C ASP A 140 -16.45 9.33 -0.43
N ILE A 141 -15.85 8.28 0.15
CA ILE A 141 -14.71 8.40 1.08
C ILE A 141 -13.49 8.94 0.34
N ILE A 142 -13.10 8.31 -0.79
CA ILE A 142 -11.90 8.75 -1.53
C ILE A 142 -12.04 10.19 -2.02
N LYS A 143 -13.23 10.60 -2.47
CA LYS A 143 -13.49 11.98 -2.88
C LYS A 143 -13.34 12.96 -1.71
N ARG A 144 -13.86 12.61 -0.54
CA ARG A 144 -13.78 13.44 0.66
C ARG A 144 -12.35 13.57 1.18
N LEU A 145 -11.58 12.48 1.13
CA LEU A 145 -10.23 12.41 1.70
C LEU A 145 -9.11 12.70 0.69
N GLY A 146 -9.44 12.97 -0.58
CA GLY A 146 -8.44 13.17 -1.64
C GLY A 146 -7.62 11.91 -1.96
N MET A 147 -8.22 10.74 -1.77
CA MET A 147 -7.59 9.45 -2.02
C MET A 147 -7.86 8.97 -3.45
N CYS A 148 -7.20 7.87 -3.81
CA CYS A 148 -7.40 7.12 -5.04
C CYS A 148 -8.12 5.79 -4.75
N ILE A 149 -8.36 4.97 -5.78
CA ILE A 149 -9.12 3.73 -5.65
C ILE A 149 -8.35 2.55 -6.22
N GLU A 150 -8.50 1.39 -5.60
CA GLU A 150 -8.09 0.11 -6.17
C GLU A 150 -9.27 -0.57 -6.87
N ILE A 151 -9.03 -1.06 -8.07
CA ILE A 151 -9.97 -1.85 -8.85
C ILE A 151 -9.56 -3.32 -8.72
N GLU A 152 -10.40 -4.08 -8.05
CA GLU A 152 -10.10 -5.45 -7.65
C GLU A 152 -10.80 -6.45 -8.58
N ILE A 153 -10.10 -7.53 -8.96
CA ILE A 153 -10.69 -8.68 -9.62
C ILE A 153 -10.30 -9.96 -8.88
N SER A 154 -11.27 -10.82 -8.60
CA SER A 154 -11.02 -12.17 -8.06
C SER A 154 -10.65 -13.14 -9.18
N GLY A 155 -9.73 -14.08 -8.92
CA GLY A 155 -9.43 -15.19 -9.80
C GLY A 155 -10.65 -16.04 -10.15
N ASP A 156 -11.62 -16.12 -9.26
CA ASP A 156 -12.92 -16.77 -9.51
C ASP A 156 -13.72 -16.14 -10.67
N ALA A 157 -13.43 -14.89 -11.03
CA ALA A 157 -14.08 -14.23 -12.16
C ALA A 157 -13.78 -14.90 -13.52
N LEU A 158 -12.69 -15.67 -13.60
CA LEU A 158 -12.34 -16.43 -14.81
C LEU A 158 -13.28 -17.62 -15.09
N SER A 159 -13.99 -18.10 -14.05
CA SER A 159 -14.84 -19.31 -14.14
C SER A 159 -16.23 -19.16 -13.55
N LYS A 160 -16.49 -18.12 -12.78
CA LYS A 160 -17.76 -17.90 -12.08
C LYS A 160 -18.33 -16.53 -12.42
N ASP A 161 -19.41 -16.53 -13.20
CA ASP A 161 -20.11 -15.32 -13.69
C ASP A 161 -20.48 -14.32 -12.54
N ALA A 162 -20.80 -14.82 -11.36
CA ALA A 162 -21.11 -13.96 -10.22
C ALA A 162 -19.94 -13.03 -9.83
N TYR A 163 -18.70 -13.53 -9.84
CA TYR A 163 -17.51 -12.73 -9.54
C TYR A 163 -17.14 -11.81 -10.70
N TYR A 164 -17.28 -12.26 -11.94
CA TYR A 164 -17.09 -11.42 -13.11
C TYR A 164 -18.06 -10.22 -13.13
N ARG A 165 -19.33 -10.44 -12.80
CA ARG A 165 -20.31 -9.35 -12.67
C ARG A 165 -19.94 -8.36 -11.56
N ARG A 166 -19.39 -8.81 -10.46
CA ARG A 166 -18.89 -7.93 -9.40
C ARG A 166 -17.74 -7.06 -9.87
N TYR A 167 -16.80 -7.61 -10.64
CA TYR A 167 -15.76 -6.82 -11.28
C TYR A 167 -16.33 -5.73 -12.20
N LEU A 168 -17.33 -6.06 -13.02
CA LEU A 168 -17.99 -5.07 -13.88
C LEU A 168 -18.64 -3.93 -13.09
N GLU A 169 -19.07 -4.16 -11.84
CA GLU A 169 -19.63 -3.10 -10.99
C GLU A 169 -18.58 -2.06 -10.58
N TYR A 170 -17.29 -2.42 -10.46
CA TYR A 170 -16.20 -1.44 -10.29
C TYR A 170 -16.11 -0.50 -11.50
N LEU A 171 -16.15 -1.05 -12.71
CA LEU A 171 -16.04 -0.25 -13.93
C LEU A 171 -17.26 0.67 -14.11
N LYS A 172 -18.47 0.16 -13.86
CA LYS A 172 -19.71 0.96 -13.85
C LYS A 172 -19.67 2.03 -12.76
N GLY A 173 -19.27 1.66 -11.54
CA GLY A 173 -19.10 2.60 -10.43
C GLY A 173 -18.14 3.73 -10.78
N GLY A 174 -17.07 3.44 -11.49
CA GLY A 174 -16.13 4.44 -11.97
C GLY A 174 -16.77 5.50 -12.85
N ILE A 175 -17.71 5.09 -13.71
CA ILE A 175 -18.48 6.01 -14.55
C ILE A 175 -19.51 6.78 -13.71
N TYR A 176 -20.29 6.08 -12.88
CA TYR A 176 -21.38 6.71 -12.11
C TYR A 176 -20.90 7.64 -11.00
N TYR A 177 -19.82 7.28 -10.30
CA TYR A 177 -19.27 8.01 -9.15
C TYR A 177 -18.06 8.87 -9.51
N GLY A 178 -17.56 8.73 -10.75
CA GLY A 178 -16.56 9.62 -11.34
C GLY A 178 -15.11 9.26 -11.04
N TYR A 179 -14.81 8.15 -10.37
CA TYR A 179 -13.44 7.81 -10.01
C TYR A 179 -12.59 7.28 -11.17
N MET A 180 -13.17 7.01 -12.36
CA MET A 180 -12.36 6.69 -13.57
C MET A 180 -11.71 7.92 -14.20
N LYS A 181 -11.99 9.11 -13.69
CA LYS A 181 -11.43 10.35 -14.20
C LYS A 181 -10.72 11.11 -13.06
N ASP A 182 -9.55 11.67 -13.36
CA ASP A 182 -8.77 12.49 -12.43
C ASP A 182 -8.42 11.79 -11.10
N CYS A 183 -8.26 10.46 -11.14
CA CYS A 183 -7.92 9.61 -10.01
C CYS A 183 -6.86 8.59 -10.44
N ILE A 184 -5.89 8.31 -9.60
CA ILE A 184 -4.96 7.20 -9.80
C ILE A 184 -5.71 5.89 -9.52
N HIS A 185 -5.48 4.87 -10.34
CA HIS A 185 -6.04 3.55 -10.14
C HIS A 185 -4.93 2.57 -9.81
N MET A 186 -5.13 1.79 -8.74
CA MET A 186 -4.42 0.54 -8.52
C MET A 186 -5.29 -0.60 -9.06
N TYR A 187 -4.66 -1.65 -9.55
CA TYR A 187 -5.36 -2.83 -10.05
C TYR A 187 -4.84 -4.04 -9.30
N TYR A 188 -5.72 -4.66 -8.53
CA TYR A 188 -5.42 -5.93 -7.87
C TYR A 188 -5.99 -7.09 -8.68
N GLN A 189 -5.12 -8.04 -9.00
CA GLN A 189 -5.52 -9.29 -9.65
C GLN A 189 -5.18 -10.48 -8.75
N ASP A 190 -6.21 -11.13 -8.26
CA ASP A 190 -6.05 -12.38 -7.56
C ASP A 190 -5.73 -13.50 -8.56
N THR A 191 -4.72 -14.32 -8.24
CA THR A 191 -4.33 -15.50 -9.04
C THR A 191 -4.16 -15.24 -10.54
N LEU A 192 -3.57 -14.11 -10.92
CA LEU A 192 -3.26 -13.75 -12.32
C LEU A 192 -4.50 -13.63 -13.22
N ALA A 193 -5.59 -13.05 -12.70
CA ALA A 193 -6.86 -12.93 -13.42
C ALA A 193 -6.82 -12.09 -14.71
N TYR A 194 -5.75 -11.32 -14.93
CA TYR A 194 -5.55 -10.51 -16.14
C TYR A 194 -4.59 -11.14 -17.16
N ASN A 195 -4.12 -12.37 -16.94
CA ASN A 195 -3.22 -13.07 -17.86
C ASN A 195 -3.97 -13.95 -18.84
#